data_dcd2548022d0bb0b58043af8b1da04bb
#
_entry.id   dcd2548022d0bb0b58043af8b1da04bb
#
_cell.length_a   1.000
_cell.length_b   1.000
_cell.length_c   1.000
_cell.angle_alpha   90.00
_cell.angle_beta   90.00
_cell.angle_gamma   90.00
#
_symmetry.space_group_name_H-M   'P 1'
#
loop_
_entity.id
_entity.type
_entity.pdbx_description
1 polymer ?
#
loop_
_entity_poly.entity_id
_entity_poly.type
_entity_poly.pdbx_seq_one_letter_code
_entity_poly.pdbx_strand_id
1 'polypeptide(L)'
;MVTDPLPRDDRLKSEYEASDAHAALRRPPARSLRAGSRELGAALTSTKRSQVKEAGAAILGLLSKFYGVRAPGLRVLGLRPREVYEFYTYELFGDYDKNSLMIRVWTRTAVLGKVTSHRGLLNTLLHEFCHHLDRKLLGYPNTPHTRGFFHRVDGLYHLALGTPVDQQIPLPWIKSGSVWRIDWRKMHALKRRRPGGAGKRPPIGRGSSGNFLKTLG
;
A
#
# COMPACT_ATOMS: atom_id res chain seq x y z
N MET A 1 -0.96 -7.32 5.95
CA MET A 1 -0.25 -7.66 4.71
C MET A 1 0.02 -9.15 4.74
N VAL A 2 -0.31 -9.84 3.67
CA VAL A 2 -0.09 -11.29 3.45
C VAL A 2 0.41 -11.43 2.02
N THR A 3 1.40 -12.28 1.80
CA THR A 3 1.88 -12.55 0.43
C THR A 3 0.92 -13.50 -0.29
N ASP A 4 1.00 -13.52 -1.61
CA ASP A 4 0.42 -14.60 -2.38
C ASP A 4 1.12 -15.93 -2.02
N PRO A 5 0.47 -17.06 -2.20
CA PRO A 5 1.12 -18.37 -2.08
C PRO A 5 2.13 -18.54 -3.22
N LEU A 6 3.20 -19.29 -2.93
CA LEU A 6 4.17 -19.66 -3.96
C LEU A 6 3.46 -20.46 -5.07
N PRO A 7 3.50 -20.00 -6.35
CA PRO A 7 2.87 -20.71 -7.45
C PRO A 7 3.47 -22.10 -7.68
N ARG A 8 2.67 -23.02 -8.24
CA ARG A 8 3.13 -24.37 -8.64
C ARG A 8 3.71 -24.38 -10.06
N ASP A 9 3.21 -23.50 -10.92
CA ASP A 9 3.72 -23.31 -12.28
C ASP A 9 5.13 -22.69 -12.23
N ASP A 10 6.09 -23.30 -12.92
CA ASP A 10 7.51 -22.92 -12.83
C ASP A 10 7.77 -21.49 -13.35
N ARG A 11 7.05 -21.02 -14.35
CA ARG A 11 7.20 -19.67 -14.89
C ARG A 11 6.69 -18.63 -13.88
N LEU A 12 5.51 -18.88 -13.31
CA LEU A 12 4.95 -18.01 -12.27
C LEU A 12 5.78 -18.03 -11.00
N LYS A 13 6.34 -19.20 -10.65
CA LYS A 13 7.25 -19.36 -9.52
C LYS A 13 8.53 -18.56 -9.71
N SER A 14 9.15 -18.62 -10.89
CA SER A 14 10.33 -17.83 -11.22
C SER A 14 10.07 -16.31 -11.11
N GLU A 15 8.92 -15.83 -11.62
CA GLU A 15 8.51 -14.43 -11.47
C GLU A 15 8.30 -14.06 -9.99
N TYR A 16 7.64 -14.93 -9.22
CA TYR A 16 7.42 -14.73 -7.80
C TYR A 16 8.74 -14.60 -7.03
N GLU A 17 9.68 -15.53 -7.25
CA GLU A 17 10.99 -15.55 -6.58
C GLU A 17 11.83 -14.32 -6.96
N ALA A 18 11.83 -13.93 -8.22
CA ALA A 18 12.49 -12.70 -8.70
C ALA A 18 11.88 -11.46 -8.04
N SER A 19 10.55 -11.36 -7.97
CA SER A 19 9.85 -10.26 -7.29
C SER A 19 10.13 -10.24 -5.79
N ASP A 20 10.20 -11.41 -5.13
CA ASP A 20 10.49 -11.52 -3.69
C ASP A 20 11.92 -11.09 -3.35
N ALA A 21 12.88 -11.42 -4.21
CA ALA A 21 14.28 -10.99 -4.06
C ALA A 21 14.48 -9.49 -4.32
N HIS A 22 13.63 -8.88 -5.15
CA HIS A 22 13.72 -7.45 -5.51
C HIS A 22 13.02 -6.56 -4.49
N ALA A 23 13.65 -6.36 -3.35
CA ALA A 23 13.06 -5.65 -2.21
C ALA A 23 13.18 -4.12 -2.25
N ALA A 24 14.02 -3.54 -3.12
CA ALA A 24 14.33 -2.12 -3.14
C ALA A 24 14.13 -1.49 -4.52
N LEU A 25 13.66 -0.25 -4.52
CA LEU A 25 13.58 0.60 -5.71
C LEU A 25 14.64 1.71 -5.65
N ARG A 26 15.05 2.22 -6.80
CA ARG A 26 15.80 3.47 -6.87
C ARG A 26 15.00 4.57 -6.17
N ARG A 27 15.66 5.41 -5.38
CA ARG A 27 14.98 6.43 -4.56
C ARG A 27 14.63 7.67 -5.38
N PRO A 28 13.34 8.05 -5.50
CA PRO A 28 12.91 9.29 -6.12
C PRO A 28 13.26 10.51 -5.23
N PRO A 29 13.17 11.76 -5.78
CA PRO A 29 13.44 12.98 -5.04
C PRO A 29 12.55 13.10 -3.80
N ALA A 30 13.12 12.88 -2.62
CA ALA A 30 12.38 12.80 -1.36
C ALA A 30 11.62 14.10 -1.02
N ARG A 31 12.20 15.28 -1.33
CA ARG A 31 11.56 16.59 -1.06
C ARG A 31 10.26 16.73 -1.84
N SER A 32 10.28 16.44 -3.12
CA SER A 32 9.11 16.56 -3.99
C SER A 32 8.02 15.53 -3.63
N LEU A 33 8.43 14.28 -3.34
CA LEU A 33 7.49 13.24 -2.94
C LEU A 33 6.82 13.56 -1.60
N ARG A 34 7.57 14.11 -0.63
CA ARG A 34 7.01 14.59 0.65
C ARG A 34 6.05 15.77 0.47
N ALA A 35 6.36 16.70 -0.43
CA ALA A 35 5.45 17.81 -0.74
C ALA A 35 4.13 17.27 -1.30
N GLY A 36 4.16 16.42 -2.33
CA GLY A 36 2.96 15.78 -2.89
C GLY A 36 2.17 14.98 -1.85
N SER A 37 2.85 14.27 -0.95
CA SER A 37 2.18 13.56 0.16
C SER A 37 1.41 14.53 1.08
N ARG A 38 1.97 15.68 1.44
CA ARG A 38 1.27 16.69 2.25
C ARG A 38 0.08 17.30 1.52
N GLU A 39 0.23 17.58 0.23
CA GLU A 39 -0.86 18.08 -0.62
C GLU A 39 -2.01 17.07 -0.71
N LEU A 40 -1.70 15.77 -0.86
CA LEU A 40 -2.71 14.70 -0.81
C LEU A 40 -3.45 14.68 0.53
N GLY A 41 -2.74 14.88 1.64
CA GLY A 41 -3.35 14.98 2.96
C GLY A 41 -4.28 16.17 3.11
N ALA A 42 -3.86 17.35 2.64
CA ALA A 42 -4.67 18.56 2.62
C ALA A 42 -5.91 18.42 1.72
N ALA A 43 -5.74 17.85 0.53
CA ALA A 43 -6.83 17.56 -0.40
C ALA A 43 -7.87 16.60 0.21
N LEU A 44 -7.42 15.59 0.94
CA LEU A 44 -8.31 14.64 1.61
C LEU A 44 -9.16 15.30 2.70
N THR A 45 -8.62 16.29 3.41
CA THR A 45 -9.34 17.08 4.43
C THR A 45 -10.44 17.93 3.81
N SER A 46 -10.26 18.42 2.57
CA SER A 46 -11.29 19.19 1.85
C SER A 46 -12.52 18.37 1.46
N THR A 47 -12.45 17.04 1.52
CA THR A 47 -13.46 16.07 1.09
C THR A 47 -13.84 16.13 -0.41
N LYS A 48 -13.23 17.02 -1.19
CA LYS A 48 -13.45 17.15 -2.65
C LYS A 48 -12.64 16.11 -3.40
N ARG A 49 -13.30 15.13 -4.01
CA ARG A 49 -12.66 14.04 -4.77
C ARG A 49 -11.80 14.55 -5.93
N SER A 50 -12.17 15.66 -6.56
CA SER A 50 -11.37 16.28 -7.63
C SER A 50 -10.00 16.72 -7.14
N GLN A 51 -9.90 17.36 -5.97
CA GLN A 51 -8.63 17.78 -5.37
C GLN A 51 -7.77 16.56 -4.95
N VAL A 52 -8.39 15.53 -4.39
CA VAL A 52 -7.70 14.27 -4.06
C VAL A 52 -7.16 13.61 -5.33
N LYS A 53 -7.94 13.61 -6.42
CA LYS A 53 -7.51 13.09 -7.73
C LYS A 53 -6.31 13.88 -8.28
N GLU A 54 -6.37 15.19 -8.22
CA GLU A 54 -5.30 16.07 -8.71
C GLU A 54 -3.99 15.85 -7.94
N ALA A 55 -4.04 15.89 -6.60
CA ALA A 55 -2.87 15.65 -5.75
C ALA A 55 -2.31 14.22 -5.91
N GLY A 56 -3.19 13.21 -6.00
CA GLY A 56 -2.78 11.83 -6.25
C GLY A 56 -2.14 11.66 -7.63
N ALA A 57 -2.71 12.26 -8.68
CA ALA A 57 -2.16 12.22 -10.03
C ALA A 57 -0.79 12.92 -10.11
N ALA A 58 -0.59 14.01 -9.36
CA ALA A 58 0.70 14.69 -9.27
C ALA A 58 1.79 13.77 -8.67
N ILE A 59 1.47 13.02 -7.62
CA ILE A 59 2.38 12.00 -7.05
C ILE A 59 2.72 10.93 -8.09
N LEU A 60 1.70 10.37 -8.76
CA LEU A 60 1.88 9.34 -9.78
C LEU A 60 2.73 9.86 -10.96
N GLY A 61 2.48 11.09 -11.41
CA GLY A 61 3.24 11.74 -12.48
C GLY A 61 4.71 11.95 -12.11
N LEU A 62 4.98 12.42 -10.89
CA LEU A 62 6.34 12.60 -10.35
C LEU A 62 7.09 11.26 -10.34
N LEU A 63 6.47 10.22 -9.79
CA LEU A 63 7.08 8.91 -9.70
C LEU A 63 7.28 8.29 -11.08
N SER A 64 6.29 8.39 -11.96
CA SER A 64 6.36 7.85 -13.33
C SER A 64 7.48 8.51 -14.14
N LYS A 65 7.61 9.85 -14.04
CA LYS A 65 8.71 10.59 -14.66
C LYS A 65 10.07 10.11 -14.14
N PHE A 66 10.20 9.92 -12.83
CA PHE A 66 11.45 9.48 -12.21
C PHE A 66 11.85 8.06 -12.65
N TYR A 67 10.89 7.14 -12.74
CA TYR A 67 11.15 5.75 -13.13
C TYR A 67 11.16 5.55 -14.65
N GLY A 68 10.84 6.56 -15.45
CA GLY A 68 10.82 6.47 -16.90
C GLY A 68 9.66 5.62 -17.44
N VAL A 69 8.54 5.55 -16.74
CA VAL A 69 7.35 4.81 -17.16
C VAL A 69 6.20 5.75 -17.49
N ARG A 70 5.27 5.31 -18.37
CA ARG A 70 4.03 6.05 -18.61
C ARG A 70 3.22 6.14 -17.31
N ALA A 71 2.70 7.33 -16.97
CA ALA A 71 1.88 7.49 -15.79
C ALA A 71 0.55 6.71 -15.92
N PRO A 72 0.13 5.97 -14.88
CA PRO A 72 -1.18 5.35 -14.84
C PRO A 72 -2.28 6.41 -14.70
N GLY A 73 -3.48 6.09 -15.18
CA GLY A 73 -4.66 6.89 -14.87
C GLY A 73 -5.04 6.76 -13.39
N LEU A 74 -5.77 7.77 -12.87
CA LEU A 74 -6.27 7.74 -11.48
C LEU A 74 -7.76 8.03 -11.43
N ARG A 75 -8.52 7.16 -10.76
CA ARG A 75 -9.91 7.40 -10.36
C ARG A 75 -10.01 7.44 -8.84
N VAL A 76 -10.60 8.50 -8.32
CA VAL A 76 -10.90 8.66 -6.89
C VAL A 76 -12.39 8.47 -6.67
N LEU A 77 -12.73 7.44 -5.91
CA LEU A 77 -14.09 6.99 -5.64
C LEU A 77 -14.49 7.30 -4.19
N GLY A 78 -15.76 7.24 -3.90
CA GLY A 78 -16.29 7.56 -2.56
C GLY A 78 -16.20 6.37 -1.60
N LEU A 79 -17.32 5.67 -1.45
CA LEU A 79 -17.47 4.55 -0.53
C LEU A 79 -16.76 3.30 -1.07
N ARG A 80 -16.02 2.60 -0.23
CA ARG A 80 -15.37 1.33 -0.58
C ARG A 80 -16.40 0.25 -0.87
N PRO A 81 -16.19 -0.58 -1.90
CA PRO A 81 -16.93 -1.82 -2.04
C PRO A 81 -16.70 -2.71 -0.82
N ARG A 82 -17.76 -3.38 -0.39
CA ARG A 82 -17.73 -4.31 0.72
C ARG A 82 -18.39 -5.60 0.29
N GLU A 83 -17.67 -6.68 0.45
CA GLU A 83 -18.22 -8.03 0.34
C GLU A 83 -18.24 -8.66 1.73
N VAL A 84 -19.38 -9.19 2.11
CA VAL A 84 -19.58 -9.87 3.40
C VAL A 84 -19.68 -11.35 3.13
N TYR A 85 -18.76 -12.11 3.69
CA TYR A 85 -18.76 -13.56 3.70
C TYR A 85 -19.11 -14.04 5.11
N GLU A 86 -19.56 -15.28 5.23
CA GLU A 86 -20.02 -15.86 6.50
C GLU A 86 -19.02 -15.68 7.67
N PHE A 87 -17.73 -15.76 7.39
CA PHE A 87 -16.66 -15.68 8.41
C PHE A 87 -15.74 -14.46 8.31
N TYR A 88 -15.87 -13.62 7.27
CA TYR A 88 -15.02 -12.43 7.12
C TYR A 88 -15.67 -11.37 6.23
N THR A 89 -15.26 -10.14 6.45
CA THR A 89 -15.63 -9.00 5.62
C THR A 89 -14.41 -8.53 4.82
N TYR A 90 -14.60 -8.34 3.54
CA TYR A 90 -13.59 -7.81 2.63
C TYR A 90 -13.92 -6.36 2.27
N GLU A 91 -12.95 -5.46 2.42
CA GLU A 91 -13.02 -4.08 1.94
C GLU A 91 -11.91 -3.82 0.91
N LEU A 92 -12.28 -3.34 -0.27
CA LEU A 92 -11.34 -2.96 -1.30
C LEU A 92 -10.86 -1.52 -1.07
N PHE A 93 -9.57 -1.34 -0.82
CA PHE A 93 -8.95 -0.03 -0.56
C PHE A 93 -8.50 0.68 -1.83
N GLY A 94 -8.00 -0.07 -2.78
CA GLY A 94 -7.55 0.34 -4.10
C GLY A 94 -7.47 -0.87 -5.02
N ASP A 95 -7.30 -0.62 -6.30
CA ASP A 95 -6.92 -1.61 -7.29
C ASP A 95 -6.16 -0.97 -8.46
N TYR A 96 -5.41 -1.80 -9.16
CA TYR A 96 -4.73 -1.47 -10.40
C TYR A 96 -5.23 -2.36 -11.52
N ASP A 97 -5.93 -1.76 -12.48
CA ASP A 97 -6.31 -2.45 -13.72
C ASP A 97 -5.12 -2.44 -14.70
N LYS A 98 -4.52 -3.61 -14.87
CA LYS A 98 -3.35 -3.83 -15.73
C LYS A 98 -3.63 -3.65 -17.23
N ASN A 99 -4.88 -3.70 -17.67
CA ASN A 99 -5.24 -3.55 -19.08
C ASN A 99 -5.42 -2.07 -19.44
N SER A 100 -6.18 -1.35 -18.66
CA SER A 100 -6.41 0.09 -18.85
C SER A 100 -5.31 0.96 -18.23
N LEU A 101 -4.39 0.39 -17.44
CA LEU A 101 -3.38 1.09 -16.65
C LEU A 101 -4.03 2.12 -15.70
N MET A 102 -5.16 1.76 -15.10
CA MET A 102 -5.94 2.63 -14.23
C MET A 102 -5.80 2.22 -12.78
N ILE A 103 -5.43 3.15 -11.93
CA ILE A 103 -5.50 3.00 -10.47
C ILE A 103 -6.82 3.56 -9.98
N ARG A 104 -7.54 2.79 -9.17
CA ARG A 104 -8.74 3.24 -8.45
C ARG A 104 -8.46 3.25 -6.96
N VAL A 105 -8.85 4.31 -6.27
CA VAL A 105 -8.73 4.41 -4.80
C VAL A 105 -10.03 4.94 -4.22
N TRP A 106 -10.39 4.49 -3.01
CA TRP A 106 -11.61 4.91 -2.32
C TRP A 106 -11.27 5.74 -1.10
N THR A 107 -12.00 6.84 -0.93
CA THR A 107 -11.75 7.84 0.12
C THR A 107 -12.59 7.64 1.38
N ARG A 108 -13.56 6.72 1.37
CA ARG A 108 -14.45 6.46 2.51
C ARG A 108 -14.54 4.99 2.85
N THR A 109 -14.61 4.68 4.16
CA THR A 109 -14.79 3.31 4.67
C THR A 109 -16.14 2.74 4.28
N ALA A 110 -16.22 1.44 4.05
CA ALA A 110 -17.43 0.78 3.58
C ALA A 110 -18.59 0.83 4.59
N VAL A 111 -18.29 0.68 5.88
CA VAL A 111 -19.31 0.55 6.93
C VAL A 111 -19.83 1.90 7.43
N LEU A 112 -18.90 2.78 7.80
CA LEU A 112 -19.24 4.03 8.47
C LEU A 112 -19.20 5.25 7.53
N GLY A 113 -18.82 5.09 6.26
CA GLY A 113 -18.66 6.19 5.32
C GLY A 113 -17.64 7.23 5.76
N LYS A 114 -16.82 6.95 6.78
CA LYS A 114 -15.80 7.87 7.29
C LYS A 114 -14.70 8.06 6.28
N VAL A 115 -14.19 9.29 6.19
CA VAL A 115 -13.03 9.58 5.36
C VAL A 115 -11.85 8.75 5.82
N THR A 116 -11.15 8.10 4.87
CA THR A 116 -9.94 7.32 5.17
C THR A 116 -8.83 8.23 5.68
N SER A 117 -7.87 7.67 6.41
CA SER A 117 -6.72 8.47 6.84
C SER A 117 -5.81 8.80 5.67
N HIS A 118 -5.11 9.96 5.73
CA HIS A 118 -4.07 10.32 4.76
C HIS A 118 -3.04 9.20 4.59
N ARG A 119 -2.58 8.62 5.71
CA ARG A 119 -1.60 7.52 5.68
C ARG A 119 -2.15 6.27 4.98
N GLY A 120 -3.43 5.96 5.19
CA GLY A 120 -4.08 4.83 4.53
C GLY A 120 -4.21 5.05 3.03
N LEU A 121 -4.71 6.24 2.61
CA LEU A 121 -4.84 6.57 1.19
C LEU A 121 -3.50 6.60 0.46
N LEU A 122 -2.48 7.23 1.07
CA LEU A 122 -1.12 7.27 0.52
C LEU A 122 -0.54 5.85 0.35
N ASN A 123 -0.69 5.00 1.37
CA ASN A 123 -0.21 3.62 1.29
C ASN A 123 -0.90 2.85 0.17
N THR A 124 -2.23 2.97 0.06
CA THR A 124 -2.98 2.35 -1.05
C THR A 124 -2.51 2.87 -2.40
N LEU A 125 -2.38 4.19 -2.58
CA LEU A 125 -1.94 4.78 -3.85
C LEU A 125 -0.55 4.27 -4.26
N LEU A 126 0.39 4.18 -3.32
CA LEU A 126 1.74 3.68 -3.58
C LEU A 126 1.76 2.16 -3.80
N HIS A 127 0.87 1.41 -3.16
CA HIS A 127 0.69 -0.02 -3.39
C HIS A 127 0.27 -0.30 -4.84
N GLU A 128 -0.80 0.36 -5.30
CA GLU A 128 -1.27 0.21 -6.67
C GLU A 128 -0.25 0.73 -7.70
N PHE A 129 0.52 1.75 -7.34
CA PHE A 129 1.63 2.21 -8.18
C PHE A 129 2.78 1.19 -8.24
N CYS A 130 3.05 0.44 -7.18
CA CYS A 130 4.05 -0.63 -7.22
C CYS A 130 3.62 -1.78 -8.16
N HIS A 131 2.34 -2.12 -8.26
CA HIS A 131 1.83 -3.02 -9.29
C HIS A 131 2.10 -2.49 -10.71
N HIS A 132 1.93 -1.18 -10.91
CA HIS A 132 2.26 -0.53 -12.17
C HIS A 132 3.76 -0.61 -12.48
N LEU A 133 4.64 -0.37 -11.49
CA LEU A 133 6.10 -0.49 -11.65
C LEU A 133 6.53 -1.94 -11.91
N ASP A 134 5.98 -2.90 -11.19
CA ASP A 134 6.26 -4.31 -11.40
C ASP A 134 6.05 -4.70 -12.87
N ARG A 135 4.94 -4.28 -13.44
CA ARG A 135 4.58 -4.57 -14.82
C ARG A 135 5.39 -3.77 -15.85
N LYS A 136 5.62 -2.47 -15.62
CA LYS A 136 6.16 -1.56 -16.64
C LYS A 136 7.67 -1.33 -16.53
N LEU A 137 8.25 -1.58 -15.37
CA LEU A 137 9.68 -1.36 -15.11
C LEU A 137 10.43 -2.65 -14.83
N LEU A 138 9.86 -3.53 -13.98
CA LEU A 138 10.58 -4.68 -13.43
C LEU A 138 10.35 -5.98 -14.20
N GLY A 139 9.37 -6.01 -15.13
CA GLY A 139 9.09 -7.19 -15.94
C GLY A 139 8.33 -8.29 -15.22
N TYR A 140 7.53 -7.95 -14.20
CA TYR A 140 6.65 -8.85 -13.47
C TYR A 140 5.19 -8.68 -13.93
N PRO A 141 4.75 -9.34 -15.01
CA PRO A 141 3.41 -9.11 -15.59
C PRO A 141 2.26 -9.52 -14.69
N ASN A 142 2.48 -10.48 -13.79
CA ASN A 142 1.46 -10.93 -12.83
C ASN A 142 1.47 -10.15 -11.52
N THR A 143 2.49 -9.35 -11.30
CA THR A 143 2.63 -8.45 -10.14
C THR A 143 2.31 -9.11 -8.78
N PRO A 144 2.97 -10.23 -8.43
CA PRO A 144 2.61 -11.00 -7.24
C PRO A 144 2.92 -10.22 -5.96
N HIS A 145 2.04 -10.35 -4.96
CA HIS A 145 2.29 -9.84 -3.63
C HIS A 145 3.34 -10.69 -2.92
N THR A 146 4.60 -10.32 -3.06
CA THR A 146 5.74 -10.96 -2.38
C THR A 146 6.22 -10.11 -1.21
N ARG A 147 7.15 -10.62 -0.39
CA ARG A 147 7.81 -9.77 0.63
C ARG A 147 8.57 -8.62 -0.03
N GLY A 148 9.25 -8.89 -1.16
CA GLY A 148 9.93 -7.87 -1.96
C GLY A 148 8.98 -6.80 -2.44
N PHE A 149 7.79 -7.17 -2.95
CA PHE A 149 6.74 -6.22 -3.31
C PHE A 149 6.39 -5.29 -2.13
N PHE A 150 6.07 -5.85 -0.97
CA PHE A 150 5.72 -5.05 0.20
C PHE A 150 6.87 -4.18 0.71
N HIS A 151 8.14 -4.63 0.57
CA HIS A 151 9.30 -3.80 0.88
C HIS A 151 9.42 -2.61 -0.08
N ARG A 152 9.14 -2.78 -1.38
CA ARG A 152 9.09 -1.68 -2.35
C ARG A 152 8.05 -0.63 -1.99
N VAL A 153 6.83 -1.08 -1.64
CA VAL A 153 5.75 -0.20 -1.15
C VAL A 153 6.18 0.55 0.10
N ASP A 154 6.70 -0.16 1.09
CA ASP A 154 7.13 0.40 2.39
C ASP A 154 8.24 1.44 2.22
N GLY A 155 9.21 1.17 1.35
CA GLY A 155 10.28 2.12 1.03
C GLY A 155 9.76 3.43 0.43
N LEU A 156 8.86 3.38 -0.55
CA LEU A 156 8.22 4.57 -1.12
C LEU A 156 7.35 5.30 -0.09
N TYR A 157 6.62 4.55 0.73
CA TYR A 157 5.74 5.10 1.76
C TYR A 157 6.53 5.87 2.83
N HIS A 158 7.60 5.30 3.36
CA HIS A 158 8.44 5.99 4.34
C HIS A 158 9.15 7.21 3.74
N LEU A 159 9.57 7.13 2.48
CA LEU A 159 10.15 8.26 1.76
C LEU A 159 9.14 9.39 1.58
N ALA A 160 7.89 9.07 1.22
CA ALA A 160 6.80 10.04 1.02
C ALA A 160 6.36 10.70 2.34
N LEU A 161 6.42 9.98 3.46
CA LEU A 161 6.14 10.54 4.79
C LEU A 161 7.33 11.31 5.37
N GLY A 162 8.54 11.12 4.83
CA GLY A 162 9.76 11.65 5.41
C GLY A 162 10.14 11.00 6.74
N THR A 163 9.76 9.73 6.94
CA THR A 163 10.10 8.99 8.15
C THR A 163 11.62 8.80 8.23
N PRO A 164 12.30 9.29 9.29
CA PRO A 164 13.72 9.05 9.48
C PRO A 164 14.05 7.55 9.50
N VAL A 165 15.24 7.18 8.99
CA VAL A 165 15.63 5.77 8.84
C VAL A 165 15.61 5.01 10.18
N ASP A 166 16.09 5.62 11.24
CA ASP A 166 16.09 5.12 12.61
C ASP A 166 14.68 4.95 13.19
N GLN A 167 13.69 5.61 12.57
CA GLN A 167 12.27 5.50 12.92
C GLN A 167 11.49 4.57 11.99
N GLN A 168 12.06 3.97 10.97
CA GLN A 168 11.40 2.97 10.15
C GLN A 168 11.39 1.62 10.88
N ILE A 169 10.25 0.96 10.88
CA ILE A 169 10.12 -0.36 11.48
C ILE A 169 10.23 -1.40 10.39
N PRO A 170 11.23 -2.28 10.43
CA PRO A 170 11.31 -3.38 9.48
C PRO A 170 10.02 -4.21 9.53
N LEU A 171 9.54 -4.62 8.37
CA LEU A 171 8.37 -5.49 8.27
C LEU A 171 8.70 -6.86 8.87
N PRO A 172 8.13 -7.23 10.04
CA PRO A 172 8.44 -8.51 10.68
C PRO A 172 7.58 -9.61 10.06
N TRP A 173 8.18 -10.38 9.18
CA TRP A 173 7.53 -11.49 8.51
C TRP A 173 7.51 -12.76 9.36
N ILE A 174 6.40 -13.48 9.31
CA ILE A 174 6.25 -14.83 9.85
C ILE A 174 5.66 -15.75 8.78
N LYS A 175 6.26 -16.92 8.58
CA LYS A 175 5.75 -17.91 7.63
C LYS A 175 4.53 -18.63 8.19
N SER A 176 3.51 -18.80 7.38
CA SER A 176 2.27 -19.50 7.74
C SER A 176 1.79 -20.32 6.55
N GLY A 177 2.10 -21.62 6.56
CA GLY A 177 1.87 -22.49 5.41
C GLY A 177 2.65 -22.03 4.19
N SER A 178 1.96 -21.81 3.07
CA SER A 178 2.53 -21.37 1.79
C SER A 178 2.69 -19.84 1.66
N VAL A 179 2.28 -19.06 2.66
CA VAL A 179 2.30 -17.60 2.62
C VAL A 179 3.14 -16.99 3.73
N TRP A 180 3.59 -15.76 3.53
CA TRP A 180 4.16 -14.92 4.56
C TRP A 180 3.13 -13.89 5.01
N ARG A 181 3.09 -13.61 6.30
CA ARG A 181 2.23 -12.56 6.87
C ARG A 181 3.01 -11.68 7.82
N ILE A 182 2.55 -10.45 8.03
CA ILE A 182 3.14 -9.58 9.05
C ILE A 182 2.82 -10.10 10.43
N ASP A 183 3.86 -10.25 11.25
CA ASP A 183 3.71 -10.48 12.70
C ASP A 183 3.32 -9.17 13.39
N TRP A 184 2.02 -8.95 13.55
CA TRP A 184 1.49 -7.76 14.19
C TRP A 184 1.88 -7.63 15.66
N ARG A 185 2.10 -8.76 16.38
CA ARG A 185 2.57 -8.74 17.78
C ARG A 185 3.97 -8.15 17.85
N LYS A 186 4.87 -8.64 17.01
CA LYS A 186 6.25 -8.13 16.89
C LYS A 186 6.26 -6.67 16.40
N MET A 187 5.43 -6.33 15.42
CA MET A 187 5.27 -4.96 14.94
C MET A 187 4.87 -4.00 16.05
N HIS A 188 3.87 -4.35 16.86
CA HIS A 188 3.43 -3.53 17.99
C HIS A 188 4.49 -3.45 19.11
N ALA A 189 5.22 -4.54 19.37
CA ALA A 189 6.31 -4.53 20.32
C ALA A 189 7.45 -3.58 19.89
N LEU A 190 7.83 -3.61 18.63
CA LEU A 190 8.82 -2.69 18.05
C LEU A 190 8.37 -1.23 18.12
N LYS A 191 7.08 -0.96 17.89
CA LYS A 191 6.50 0.40 18.04
C LYS A 191 6.59 0.93 19.47
N ARG A 192 6.35 0.08 20.48
CA ARG A 192 6.40 0.47 21.89
C ARG A 192 7.80 0.75 22.41
N ARG A 193 8.82 0.09 21.88
CA ARG A 193 10.22 0.24 22.31
C ARG A 193 10.88 1.54 21.87
N ARG A 194 10.19 2.38 21.08
CA ARG A 194 10.75 3.63 20.56
C ARG A 194 10.64 4.77 21.55
N PRO A 195 11.67 5.62 21.68
CA PRO A 195 11.59 6.88 22.41
C PRO A 195 10.48 7.73 21.77
N GLY A 196 9.47 8.12 22.53
CA GLY A 196 8.29 8.86 22.07
C GLY A 196 7.04 8.01 21.84
N GLY A 197 7.07 6.68 21.98
CA GLY A 197 5.93 5.77 21.80
C GLY A 197 4.95 5.67 22.99
N ALA A 198 5.04 6.55 23.98
CA ALA A 198 4.09 6.64 25.10
C ALA A 198 2.85 7.44 24.72
N GLY A 199 2.13 7.02 23.69
CA GLY A 199 0.84 7.57 23.28
C GLY A 199 -0.29 6.67 23.78
N LYS A 200 -1.17 7.20 24.61
CA LYS A 200 -2.46 6.73 25.16
C LYS A 200 -2.94 5.38 24.63
N ARG A 201 -3.07 4.39 25.52
CA ARG A 201 -3.82 3.16 25.27
C ARG A 201 -5.21 3.52 24.76
N PRO A 202 -5.63 3.06 23.56
CA PRO A 202 -7.05 3.05 23.25
C PRO A 202 -7.74 2.05 24.20
N PRO A 203 -8.98 2.29 24.61
CA PRO A 203 -9.73 1.34 25.43
C PRO A 203 -9.85 0.01 24.69
N ILE A 204 -9.65 -1.08 25.42
CA ILE A 204 -9.79 -2.45 24.91
C ILE A 204 -11.27 -2.69 24.64
N GLY A 205 -11.68 -2.43 23.42
CA GLY A 205 -12.94 -2.94 22.87
C GLY A 205 -12.75 -4.42 22.55
N ARG A 206 -13.46 -5.29 23.24
CA ARG A 206 -13.57 -6.71 22.90
C ARG A 206 -14.25 -6.81 21.54
N GLY A 207 -13.65 -7.56 20.63
CA GLY A 207 -14.24 -8.07 19.40
C GLY A 207 -13.88 -7.29 18.14
N SER A 208 -12.91 -7.76 17.41
CA SER A 208 -12.99 -7.76 15.96
C SER A 208 -11.99 -8.77 15.38
N SER A 209 -12.55 -9.73 14.70
CA SER A 209 -11.97 -10.64 13.73
C SER A 209 -11.03 -9.91 12.79
N GLY A 210 -9.90 -10.53 12.48
CA GLY A 210 -8.84 -9.94 11.67
C GLY A 210 -9.31 -9.49 10.28
N ASN A 211 -9.10 -8.23 9.98
CA ASN A 211 -9.23 -7.70 8.64
C ASN A 211 -8.05 -8.16 7.80
N PHE A 212 -8.28 -9.09 6.90
CA PHE A 212 -7.35 -9.46 5.84
C PHE A 212 -7.40 -8.41 4.74
N LEU A 213 -6.28 -7.68 4.55
CA LEU A 213 -6.04 -6.89 3.35
C LEU A 213 -5.66 -7.84 2.21
N LYS A 214 -6.58 -8.11 1.29
CA LYS A 214 -6.27 -8.59 -0.06
C LYS A 214 -6.55 -7.44 -1.02
N THR A 215 -5.55 -7.02 -1.74
CA THR A 215 -5.71 -6.28 -2.99
C THR A 215 -5.75 -7.30 -4.12
N LEU A 216 -6.71 -7.16 -5.01
CA LEU A 216 -6.77 -7.93 -6.24
C LEU A 216 -5.77 -7.32 -7.24
N GLY A 217 -4.81 -8.10 -7.67
CA GLY A 217 -3.94 -7.79 -8.80
C GLY A 217 -4.47 -8.40 -10.08
#